data_e287fcea8825c6392f991c4b889472f7
#
_entry.id   e287fcea8825c6392f991c4b889472f7
#
_cell.length_a   1.000
_cell.length_b   1.000
_cell.length_c   1.000
_cell.angle_alpha   90.00
_cell.angle_beta   90.00
_cell.angle_gamma   90.00
#
_symmetry.space_group_name_H-M   'P 1'
#
loop_
_entity.id
_entity.type
_entity.pdbx_description
1 polymer ?
#
loop_
_entity_poly.entity_id
_entity_poly.type
_entity_poly.pdbx_seq_one_letter_code
_entity_poly.pdbx_strand_id
1 'polypeptide(L)'
;MVLIFAYLVLVLTPFGQSIDDQALLARGDIGSATKKDASRILSLIGISSVAIALLGIWLISRLEGSRLSPLRAISAFLGCVVSAEILKLVLPRPELDALYEASLVNKDFNTFPSGHTTIAMGLALVLVSMSPSRHRQIAAAVGLGFTLVIASSVVLAGWHRPSDAIGGIALSAAVFSLLVFTNESFAERAARFSNAAVFALGLVGIGVLVWVLRLPSHADGSLTWLLVFLALILVTASYFVLALMRKVSV
;
A
#
# COMPACT_ATOMS: atom_id res chain seq x y z
N MET A 1 8.53 5.06 9.66
CA MET A 1 9.57 5.65 8.76
C MET A 1 9.06 5.76 7.31
N VAL A 2 8.62 4.66 6.63
CA VAL A 2 8.19 4.70 5.21
C VAL A 2 7.10 5.75 4.94
N LEU A 3 6.05 5.82 5.78
CA LEU A 3 4.98 6.80 5.64
C LEU A 3 5.50 8.25 5.70
N ILE A 4 6.36 8.53 6.68
CA ILE A 4 6.96 9.86 6.86
C ILE A 4 7.85 10.20 5.67
N PHE A 5 8.68 9.26 5.22
CA PHE A 5 9.52 9.44 4.04
C PHE A 5 8.69 9.72 2.78
N ALA A 6 7.67 8.89 2.52
CA ALA A 6 6.79 9.09 1.36
C ALA A 6 6.15 10.48 1.38
N TYR A 7 5.66 10.92 2.52
CA TYR A 7 5.07 12.25 2.65
C TYR A 7 6.10 13.36 2.48
N LEU A 8 7.22 13.34 3.23
CA LEU A 8 8.21 14.41 3.21
C LEU A 8 8.92 14.52 1.86
N VAL A 9 9.19 13.40 1.19
CA VAL A 9 9.96 13.40 -0.07
C VAL A 9 9.06 13.46 -1.29
N LEU A 10 8.00 12.62 -1.38
CA LEU A 10 7.19 12.54 -2.59
C LEU A 10 6.06 13.58 -2.62
N VAL A 11 5.56 14.01 -1.45
CA VAL A 11 4.44 14.97 -1.40
C VAL A 11 4.91 16.40 -1.15
N LEU A 12 5.95 16.61 -0.34
CA LEU A 12 6.38 17.96 0.07
C LEU A 12 7.62 18.49 -0.67
N THR A 13 8.08 17.83 -1.74
CA THR A 13 9.16 18.38 -2.58
C THR A 13 8.76 18.50 -4.04
N PRO A 14 9.24 19.53 -4.78
CA PRO A 14 8.98 19.68 -6.21
C PRO A 14 9.47 18.45 -7.00
N PHE A 15 10.65 17.93 -6.66
CA PHE A 15 11.21 16.73 -7.29
C PHE A 15 10.31 15.50 -7.09
N GLY A 16 9.85 15.26 -5.86
CA GLY A 16 8.95 14.15 -5.54
C GLY A 16 7.62 14.25 -6.27
N GLN A 17 7.01 15.44 -6.30
CA GLN A 17 5.77 15.67 -7.04
C GLN A 17 5.95 15.47 -8.54
N SER A 18 7.06 15.97 -9.12
CA SER A 18 7.35 15.81 -10.53
C SER A 18 7.41 14.34 -10.96
N ILE A 19 8.15 13.50 -10.24
CA ILE A 19 8.23 12.07 -10.58
C ILE A 19 6.93 11.31 -10.29
N ASP A 20 6.19 11.71 -9.26
CA ASP A 20 4.90 11.13 -8.88
C ASP A 20 3.84 11.44 -9.97
N ASP A 21 3.81 12.68 -10.46
CA ASP A 21 2.91 13.11 -11.53
C ASP A 21 3.33 12.55 -12.90
N GLN A 22 4.64 12.45 -13.21
CA GLN A 22 5.11 11.77 -14.42
C GLN A 22 4.65 10.31 -14.47
N ALA A 23 4.75 9.59 -13.34
CA ALA A 23 4.25 8.22 -13.26
C ALA A 23 2.72 8.13 -13.45
N LEU A 24 1.97 9.13 -12.97
CA LEU A 24 0.54 9.19 -13.21
C LEU A 24 0.21 9.52 -14.68
N LEU A 25 0.95 10.42 -15.30
CA LEU A 25 0.77 10.78 -16.72
C LEU A 25 1.04 9.59 -17.66
N ALA A 26 1.96 8.69 -17.31
CA ALA A 26 2.23 7.46 -18.07
C ALA A 26 0.98 6.59 -18.30
N ARG A 27 -0.06 6.74 -17.48
CA ARG A 27 -1.35 6.10 -17.73
C ARG A 27 -1.99 6.56 -19.04
N GLY A 28 -1.56 7.68 -19.61
CA GLY A 28 -2.01 8.14 -20.93
C GLY A 28 -1.85 7.06 -21.99
N ASP A 29 -0.72 6.37 -21.96
CA ASP A 29 -0.33 5.32 -22.90
C ASP A 29 -1.02 3.97 -22.67
N ILE A 30 -1.75 3.84 -21.56
CA ILE A 30 -2.47 2.62 -21.20
C ILE A 30 -3.85 2.62 -21.86
N GLY A 31 -4.22 1.50 -22.46
CA GLY A 31 -5.49 1.34 -23.16
C GLY A 31 -6.72 1.66 -22.28
N SER A 32 -7.74 2.27 -22.87
CA SER A 32 -8.97 2.67 -22.19
C SER A 32 -9.71 1.51 -21.50
N ALA A 33 -9.62 0.30 -22.05
CA ALA A 33 -10.19 -0.90 -21.45
C ALA A 33 -9.57 -1.18 -20.06
N THR A 34 -8.23 -1.16 -19.95
CA THR A 34 -7.51 -1.38 -18.69
C THR A 34 -7.88 -0.34 -17.63
N LYS A 35 -7.98 0.93 -18.02
CA LYS A 35 -8.43 2.01 -17.11
C LYS A 35 -9.85 1.79 -16.59
N LYS A 36 -10.75 1.35 -17.48
CA LYS A 36 -12.13 1.03 -17.14
C LYS A 36 -12.21 -0.17 -16.18
N ASP A 37 -11.42 -1.21 -16.43
CA ASP A 37 -11.39 -2.39 -15.58
C ASP A 37 -10.78 -2.06 -14.20
N ALA A 38 -9.73 -1.24 -14.13
CA ALA A 38 -9.19 -0.72 -12.88
C ALA A 38 -10.29 0.03 -12.07
N SER A 39 -11.03 0.92 -12.71
CA SER A 39 -12.13 1.64 -12.05
C SER A 39 -13.25 0.71 -11.59
N ARG A 40 -13.58 -0.33 -12.36
CA ARG A 40 -14.56 -1.36 -11.95
C ARG A 40 -14.10 -2.15 -10.73
N ILE A 41 -12.82 -2.55 -10.68
CA ILE A 41 -12.25 -3.23 -9.52
C ILE A 41 -12.39 -2.35 -8.27
N LEU A 42 -12.07 -1.07 -8.37
CA LEU A 42 -12.18 -0.14 -7.24
C LEU A 42 -13.62 0.06 -6.77
N SER A 43 -14.59 0.09 -7.70
CA SER A 43 -16.01 0.23 -7.35
C SER A 43 -16.57 -0.96 -6.56
N LEU A 44 -15.87 -2.10 -6.54
CA LEU A 44 -16.24 -3.25 -5.70
C LEU A 44 -15.88 -3.04 -4.22
N ILE A 45 -14.99 -2.08 -3.91
CA ILE A 45 -14.60 -1.75 -2.54
C ILE A 45 -15.60 -0.74 -1.97
N GLY A 46 -16.63 -1.25 -1.33
CA GLY A 46 -17.63 -0.47 -0.62
C GLY A 46 -17.81 -0.98 0.82
N ILE A 47 -18.62 -0.29 1.60
CA ILE A 47 -18.88 -0.65 3.00
C ILE A 47 -19.38 -2.10 3.11
N SER A 48 -20.31 -2.51 2.25
CA SER A 48 -20.89 -3.85 2.27
C SER A 48 -19.87 -4.94 1.93
N SER A 49 -19.04 -4.75 0.90
CA SER A 49 -18.02 -5.73 0.52
C SER A 49 -16.94 -5.86 1.59
N VAL A 50 -16.52 -4.76 2.20
CA VAL A 50 -15.58 -4.76 3.32
C VAL A 50 -16.17 -5.47 4.54
N ALA A 51 -17.44 -5.20 4.88
CA ALA A 51 -18.13 -5.86 5.97
C ALA A 51 -18.25 -7.38 5.75
N ILE A 52 -18.60 -7.80 4.52
CA ILE A 52 -18.65 -9.22 4.14
C ILE A 52 -17.27 -9.88 4.26
N ALA A 53 -16.20 -9.21 3.79
CA ALA A 53 -14.83 -9.70 3.90
C ALA A 53 -14.41 -9.89 5.37
N LEU A 54 -14.67 -8.90 6.22
CA LEU A 54 -14.38 -8.99 7.65
C LEU A 54 -15.18 -10.09 8.34
N LEU A 55 -16.45 -10.24 8.01
CA LEU A 55 -17.28 -11.33 8.54
C LEU A 55 -16.75 -12.70 8.09
N GLY A 56 -16.39 -12.86 6.83
CA GLY A 56 -15.79 -14.10 6.30
C GLY A 56 -14.49 -14.47 7.01
N ILE A 57 -13.59 -13.51 7.18
CA ILE A 57 -12.32 -13.70 7.92
C ILE A 57 -12.61 -14.08 9.37
N TRP A 58 -13.58 -13.42 10.01
CA TRP A 58 -13.97 -13.72 11.38
C TRP A 58 -14.54 -15.14 11.53
N LEU A 59 -15.42 -15.57 10.62
CA LEU A 59 -15.97 -16.93 10.62
C LEU A 59 -14.88 -17.98 10.45
N ILE A 60 -13.97 -17.80 9.48
CA ILE A 60 -12.84 -18.72 9.28
C ILE A 60 -11.97 -18.80 10.52
N SER A 61 -11.69 -17.68 11.16
CA SER A 61 -10.87 -17.65 12.38
C SER A 61 -11.50 -18.38 13.56
N ARG A 62 -12.86 -18.40 13.63
CA ARG A 62 -13.61 -19.12 14.65
C ARG A 62 -13.57 -20.64 14.47
N LEU A 63 -13.61 -21.07 13.21
CA LEU A 63 -13.59 -22.51 12.88
C LEU A 63 -12.22 -23.14 13.16
N GLU A 64 -11.14 -22.36 13.02
CA GLU A 64 -9.77 -22.89 13.05
C GLU A 64 -8.93 -22.47 14.27
N GLY A 65 -9.50 -21.67 15.18
CA GLY A 65 -8.81 -21.23 16.39
C GLY A 65 -7.71 -20.18 16.11
N SER A 66 -8.11 -18.90 15.97
CA SER A 66 -7.17 -17.78 15.82
C SER A 66 -6.52 -17.42 17.16
N ARG A 67 -5.22 -17.10 17.16
CA ARG A 67 -4.51 -16.58 18.34
C ARG A 67 -4.82 -15.11 18.63
N LEU A 68 -5.20 -14.33 17.60
CA LEU A 68 -5.54 -12.93 17.75
C LEU A 68 -7.03 -12.76 18.02
N SER A 69 -7.36 -11.92 19.00
CA SER A 69 -8.75 -11.53 19.26
C SER A 69 -9.34 -10.84 18.01
N PRO A 70 -10.49 -11.30 17.51
CA PRO A 70 -11.18 -10.65 16.38
C PRO A 70 -11.43 -9.17 16.61
N LEU A 71 -11.79 -8.79 17.84
CA LEU A 71 -12.02 -7.40 18.20
C LEU A 71 -10.75 -6.55 18.00
N ARG A 72 -9.58 -7.03 18.39
CA ARG A 72 -8.31 -6.33 18.16
C ARG A 72 -8.02 -6.15 16.67
N ALA A 73 -8.20 -7.20 15.86
CA ALA A 73 -7.94 -7.15 14.44
C ALA A 73 -8.88 -6.15 13.74
N ILE A 74 -10.17 -6.18 14.07
CA ILE A 74 -11.17 -5.26 13.53
C ILE A 74 -10.90 -3.83 13.98
N SER A 75 -10.59 -3.61 15.26
CA SER A 75 -10.25 -2.27 15.77
C SER A 75 -9.02 -1.70 15.09
N ALA A 76 -7.99 -2.53 14.85
CA ALA A 76 -6.80 -2.10 14.11
C ALA A 76 -7.14 -1.74 12.65
N PHE A 77 -7.98 -2.53 11.98
CA PHE A 77 -8.46 -2.22 10.63
C PHE A 77 -9.22 -0.88 10.60
N LEU A 78 -10.18 -0.68 11.50
CA LEU A 78 -10.91 0.58 11.60
C LEU A 78 -9.98 1.75 11.92
N GLY A 79 -8.99 1.54 12.78
CA GLY A 79 -7.95 2.52 13.07
C GLY A 79 -7.16 2.93 11.82
N CYS A 80 -6.84 1.98 10.92
CA CYS A 80 -6.20 2.30 9.64
C CYS A 80 -7.07 3.23 8.78
N VAL A 81 -8.35 2.88 8.62
CA VAL A 81 -9.29 3.64 7.78
C VAL A 81 -9.51 5.05 8.35
N VAL A 82 -9.80 5.15 9.64
CA VAL A 82 -10.00 6.45 10.32
C VAL A 82 -8.74 7.31 10.24
N SER A 83 -7.55 6.72 10.46
CA SER A 83 -6.30 7.46 10.34
C SER A 83 -6.05 7.97 8.92
N ALA A 84 -6.42 7.22 7.89
CA ALA A 84 -6.29 7.69 6.50
C ALA A 84 -7.17 8.92 6.25
N GLU A 85 -8.41 8.91 6.70
CA GLU A 85 -9.30 10.06 6.53
C GLU A 85 -8.84 11.29 7.34
N ILE A 86 -8.36 11.08 8.57
CA ILE A 86 -7.78 12.17 9.37
C ILE A 86 -6.56 12.76 8.67
N LEU A 87 -5.64 11.94 8.15
CA LEU A 87 -4.43 12.43 7.49
C LEU A 87 -4.76 13.22 6.21
N LYS A 88 -5.78 12.86 5.45
CA LYS A 88 -6.23 13.66 4.31
C LYS A 88 -6.70 15.06 4.72
N LEU A 89 -7.28 15.20 5.90
CA LEU A 89 -7.77 16.48 6.40
C LEU A 89 -6.65 17.36 6.99
N VAL A 90 -5.63 16.75 7.61
CA VAL A 90 -4.62 17.50 8.37
C VAL A 90 -3.30 17.68 7.64
N LEU A 91 -2.98 16.83 6.66
CA LEU A 91 -1.74 16.94 5.91
C LEU A 91 -1.92 17.85 4.70
N PRO A 92 -1.16 18.94 4.54
CA PRO A 92 -1.21 19.76 3.33
C PRO A 92 -0.55 19.03 2.14
N ARG A 93 -1.06 19.28 0.95
CA ARG A 93 -0.41 18.94 -0.32
C ARG A 93 -0.24 20.22 -1.14
N PRO A 94 0.86 20.97 -0.97
CA PRO A 94 1.11 22.19 -1.73
C PRO A 94 1.34 21.85 -3.21
N GLU A 95 0.99 22.79 -4.09
CA GLU A 95 1.33 22.72 -5.51
C GLU A 95 2.77 23.21 -5.70
N LEU A 96 3.69 22.28 -5.91
CA LEU A 96 5.13 22.57 -5.98
C LEU A 96 5.74 22.29 -7.36
N ASP A 97 5.03 21.59 -8.24
CA ASP A 97 5.51 21.19 -9.54
C ASP A 97 4.69 21.80 -10.68
N ALA A 98 5.40 22.21 -11.75
CA ALA A 98 4.75 22.72 -12.97
C ALA A 98 3.88 21.67 -13.69
N LEU A 99 4.18 20.39 -13.53
CA LEU A 99 3.37 19.28 -14.06
C LEU A 99 2.06 19.08 -13.30
N TYR A 100 1.91 19.70 -12.14
CA TYR A 100 0.70 19.58 -11.33
C TYR A 100 -0.56 19.98 -12.09
N GLU A 101 -0.49 20.99 -12.96
CA GLU A 101 -1.63 21.41 -13.80
C GLU A 101 -2.04 20.35 -14.82
N ALA A 102 -1.13 19.54 -15.30
CA ALA A 102 -1.39 18.43 -16.20
C ALA A 102 -1.91 17.18 -15.49
N SER A 103 -1.87 17.15 -14.15
CA SER A 103 -2.34 16.04 -13.35
C SER A 103 -3.83 15.82 -13.53
N LEU A 104 -4.20 14.55 -13.74
CA LEU A 104 -5.60 14.13 -13.92
C LEU A 104 -6.30 13.85 -12.58
N VAL A 105 -5.60 13.97 -11.46
CA VAL A 105 -6.15 13.84 -10.11
C VAL A 105 -6.82 15.16 -9.73
N ASN A 106 -7.98 15.07 -9.06
CA ASN A 106 -8.68 16.25 -8.57
C ASN A 106 -7.75 17.09 -7.66
N LYS A 107 -7.56 18.36 -8.05
CA LYS A 107 -6.64 19.29 -7.40
C LYS A 107 -7.17 19.85 -6.07
N ASP A 108 -8.49 19.86 -5.91
CA ASP A 108 -9.14 20.50 -4.78
C ASP A 108 -9.02 19.76 -3.47
N PHE A 109 -8.54 18.50 -3.51
CA PHE A 109 -8.47 17.65 -2.33
C PHE A 109 -7.10 16.97 -2.20
N ASN A 110 -6.60 16.93 -0.96
CA ASN A 110 -5.47 16.06 -0.64
C ASN A 110 -5.89 14.59 -0.74
N THR A 111 -5.25 13.85 -1.65
CA THR A 111 -5.54 12.43 -1.88
C THR A 111 -4.64 11.50 -1.07
N PHE A 112 -3.62 12.04 -0.38
CA PHE A 112 -2.67 11.27 0.43
C PHE A 112 -3.16 11.09 1.88
N PRO A 113 -3.11 9.86 2.40
CA PRO A 113 -2.85 8.58 1.75
C PRO A 113 -4.10 7.99 1.07
N SER A 114 -3.92 7.03 0.15
CA SER A 114 -5.04 6.37 -0.55
C SER A 114 -5.90 5.52 0.40
N GLY A 115 -7.18 5.84 0.50
CA GLY A 115 -8.16 5.10 1.31
C GLY A 115 -8.38 3.66 0.80
N HIS A 116 -8.51 3.46 -0.52
CA HIS A 116 -8.67 2.13 -1.12
C HIS A 116 -7.48 1.23 -0.81
N THR A 117 -6.26 1.76 -0.95
CA THR A 117 -5.04 0.99 -0.64
C THR A 117 -4.90 0.72 0.85
N THR A 118 -5.31 1.67 1.71
CA THR A 118 -5.38 1.49 3.16
C THR A 118 -6.34 0.36 3.53
N ILE A 119 -7.53 0.33 2.93
CA ILE A 119 -8.52 -0.75 3.14
C ILE A 119 -7.93 -2.10 2.69
N ALA A 120 -7.36 -2.16 1.49
CA ALA A 120 -6.83 -3.41 0.95
C ALA A 120 -5.70 -3.98 1.82
N MET A 121 -4.73 -3.15 2.20
CA MET A 121 -3.63 -3.55 3.09
C MET A 121 -4.13 -3.89 4.49
N GLY A 122 -5.07 -3.12 5.03
CA GLY A 122 -5.69 -3.41 6.32
C GLY A 122 -6.38 -4.77 6.35
N LEU A 123 -7.18 -5.10 5.33
CA LEU A 123 -7.82 -6.42 5.18
C LEU A 123 -6.78 -7.55 5.04
N ALA A 124 -5.70 -7.33 4.28
CA ALA A 124 -4.60 -8.29 4.17
C ALA A 124 -3.95 -8.57 5.53
N LEU A 125 -3.70 -7.54 6.33
CA LEU A 125 -3.13 -7.67 7.67
C LEU A 125 -4.08 -8.39 8.64
N VAL A 126 -5.40 -8.11 8.58
CA VAL A 126 -6.42 -8.86 9.34
C VAL A 126 -6.41 -10.33 8.91
N LEU A 127 -6.46 -10.61 7.62
CA LEU A 127 -6.48 -11.97 7.08
C LEU A 127 -5.28 -12.79 7.57
N VAL A 128 -4.07 -12.24 7.45
CA VAL A 128 -2.84 -12.92 7.89
C VAL A 128 -2.82 -13.14 9.40
N SER A 129 -3.20 -12.12 10.20
CA SER A 129 -3.14 -12.20 11.65
C SER A 129 -4.18 -13.15 12.25
N MET A 130 -5.34 -13.28 11.60
CA MET A 130 -6.42 -14.18 12.03
C MET A 130 -6.33 -15.57 11.44
N SER A 131 -5.45 -15.81 10.45
CA SER A 131 -5.24 -17.14 9.86
C SER A 131 -4.42 -18.04 10.78
N PRO A 132 -4.80 -19.34 10.91
CA PRO A 132 -4.01 -20.33 11.60
C PRO A 132 -2.65 -20.51 10.93
N SER A 133 -1.66 -20.97 11.71
CA SER A 133 -0.25 -21.06 11.27
C SER A 133 -0.08 -21.85 9.95
N ARG A 134 -0.86 -22.93 9.79
CA ARG A 134 -0.83 -23.76 8.57
C ARG A 134 -1.29 -23.05 7.29
N HIS A 135 -2.17 -22.07 7.39
CA HIS A 135 -2.74 -21.33 6.23
C HIS A 135 -2.18 -19.93 6.07
N ARG A 136 -1.30 -19.49 6.96
CA ARG A 136 -0.82 -18.10 7.00
C ARG A 136 -0.03 -17.68 5.76
N GLN A 137 0.73 -18.61 5.15
CA GLN A 137 1.43 -18.32 3.89
C GLN A 137 0.46 -18.05 2.74
N ILE A 138 -0.61 -18.84 2.65
CA ILE A 138 -1.66 -18.67 1.65
C ILE A 138 -2.39 -17.34 1.91
N ALA A 139 -2.74 -17.06 3.16
CA ALA A 139 -3.37 -15.80 3.56
C ALA A 139 -2.49 -14.59 3.20
N ALA A 140 -1.19 -14.70 3.40
CA ALA A 140 -0.23 -13.65 3.04
C ALA A 140 -0.16 -13.45 1.52
N ALA A 141 -0.09 -14.53 0.75
CA ALA A 141 -0.06 -14.45 -0.72
C ALA A 141 -1.35 -13.85 -1.28
N VAL A 142 -2.52 -14.27 -0.77
CA VAL A 142 -3.83 -13.73 -1.17
C VAL A 142 -3.96 -12.25 -0.77
N GLY A 143 -3.63 -11.90 0.46
CA GLY A 143 -3.70 -10.53 0.96
C GLY A 143 -2.76 -9.60 0.21
N LEU A 144 -1.52 -10.05 -0.06
CA LEU A 144 -0.57 -9.30 -0.86
C LEU A 144 -1.06 -9.09 -2.28
N GLY A 145 -1.50 -10.16 -2.97
CA GLY A 145 -2.04 -10.07 -4.32
C GLY A 145 -3.21 -9.10 -4.41
N PHE A 146 -4.15 -9.17 -3.45
CA PHE A 146 -5.28 -8.23 -3.36
C PHE A 146 -4.79 -6.78 -3.18
N THR A 147 -3.86 -6.54 -2.25
CA THR A 147 -3.30 -5.20 -2.02
C THR A 147 -2.64 -4.64 -3.28
N LEU A 148 -1.87 -5.46 -4.00
CA LEU A 148 -1.20 -5.04 -5.23
C LEU A 148 -2.19 -4.70 -6.34
N VAL A 149 -3.23 -5.52 -6.52
CA VAL A 149 -4.28 -5.25 -7.51
C VAL A 149 -4.96 -3.91 -7.21
N ILE A 150 -5.33 -3.65 -5.96
CA ILE A 150 -5.99 -2.39 -5.59
C ILE A 150 -5.04 -1.20 -5.70
N ALA A 151 -3.79 -1.32 -5.19
CA ALA A 151 -2.80 -0.26 -5.24
C ALA A 151 -2.41 0.11 -6.70
N SER A 152 -2.32 -0.87 -7.59
CA SER A 152 -2.13 -0.61 -9.01
C SER A 152 -3.37 0.01 -9.65
N SER A 153 -4.56 -0.48 -9.29
CA SER A 153 -5.81 0.01 -9.86
C SER A 153 -6.08 1.47 -9.53
N VAL A 154 -5.74 1.97 -8.32
CA VAL A 154 -5.94 3.38 -7.97
C VAL A 154 -5.09 4.31 -8.83
N VAL A 155 -3.88 3.88 -9.22
CA VAL A 155 -2.98 4.63 -10.11
C VAL A 155 -3.47 4.54 -11.55
N LEU A 156 -3.78 3.34 -12.05
CA LEU A 156 -4.23 3.11 -13.42
C LEU A 156 -5.58 3.79 -13.71
N ALA A 157 -6.50 3.79 -12.75
CA ALA A 157 -7.76 4.52 -12.85
C ALA A 157 -7.56 6.06 -12.78
N GLY A 158 -6.42 6.53 -12.27
CA GLY A 158 -6.11 7.95 -12.07
C GLY A 158 -6.84 8.57 -10.88
N TRP A 159 -7.21 7.75 -9.89
CA TRP A 159 -7.84 8.25 -8.67
C TRP A 159 -6.83 8.74 -7.66
N HIS A 160 -5.62 8.17 -7.69
CA HIS A 160 -4.53 8.48 -6.77
C HIS A 160 -3.17 8.49 -7.48
N ARG A 161 -2.25 9.26 -6.94
CA ARG A 161 -0.83 9.19 -7.30
C ARG A 161 -0.17 7.94 -6.70
N PRO A 162 0.95 7.47 -7.25
CA PRO A 162 1.70 6.34 -6.68
C PRO A 162 2.11 6.55 -5.22
N SER A 163 2.52 7.75 -4.83
CA SER A 163 2.84 8.10 -3.45
C SER A 163 1.68 7.87 -2.48
N ASP A 164 0.44 8.15 -2.92
CA ASP A 164 -0.76 7.94 -2.11
C ASP A 164 -0.98 6.45 -1.82
N ALA A 165 -0.71 5.58 -2.80
CA ALA A 165 -0.80 4.14 -2.64
C ALA A 165 0.27 3.60 -1.66
N ILE A 166 1.52 4.05 -1.79
CA ILE A 166 2.61 3.72 -0.86
C ILE A 166 2.26 4.21 0.55
N GLY A 167 1.74 5.43 0.66
CA GLY A 167 1.27 6.01 1.91
C GLY A 167 0.19 5.17 2.59
N GLY A 168 -0.81 4.68 1.84
CA GLY A 168 -1.88 3.82 2.35
C GLY A 168 -1.37 2.49 2.90
N ILE A 169 -0.43 1.84 2.20
CA ILE A 169 0.22 0.61 2.66
C ILE A 169 1.00 0.86 3.95
N ALA A 170 1.84 1.89 3.96
CA ALA A 170 2.71 2.21 5.09
C ALA A 170 1.89 2.64 6.33
N LEU A 171 0.81 3.39 6.14
CA LEU A 171 -0.12 3.78 7.20
C LEU A 171 -0.76 2.55 7.84
N SER A 172 -1.34 1.67 7.02
CA SER A 172 -1.99 0.45 7.53
C SER A 172 -1.02 -0.41 8.33
N ALA A 173 0.20 -0.58 7.84
CA ALA A 173 1.24 -1.33 8.54
C ALA A 173 1.64 -0.66 9.87
N ALA A 174 1.76 0.66 9.91
CA ALA A 174 2.10 1.41 11.12
C ALA A 174 0.99 1.31 12.19
N VAL A 175 -0.25 1.63 11.82
CA VAL A 175 -1.40 1.60 12.74
C VAL A 175 -1.66 0.19 13.24
N PHE A 176 -1.65 -0.81 12.34
CA PHE A 176 -1.85 -2.21 12.71
C PHE A 176 -0.75 -2.70 13.67
N SER A 177 0.50 -2.31 13.41
CA SER A 177 1.62 -2.64 14.29
C SER A 177 1.48 -2.04 15.68
N LEU A 178 1.02 -0.79 15.79
CA LEU A 178 0.80 -0.12 17.07
C LEU A 178 -0.35 -0.74 17.88
N LEU A 179 -1.46 -1.11 17.24
CA LEU A 179 -2.64 -1.60 17.95
C LEU A 179 -2.62 -3.10 18.24
N VAL A 180 -1.91 -3.89 17.43
CA VAL A 180 -1.88 -5.35 17.56
C VAL A 180 -0.64 -5.82 18.31
N PHE A 181 0.48 -5.12 18.19
CA PHE A 181 1.79 -5.59 18.66
C PHE A 181 2.45 -4.69 19.72
N THR A 182 1.71 -4.26 20.70
CA THR A 182 2.21 -3.36 21.78
C THR A 182 3.24 -3.96 22.74
N ASN A 183 3.66 -5.22 22.59
CA ASN A 183 4.63 -5.85 23.50
C ASN A 183 6.09 -5.73 23.00
N GLU A 184 6.99 -5.49 23.95
CA GLU A 184 8.41 -5.07 23.84
C GLU A 184 9.32 -5.86 22.88
N SER A 185 8.95 -7.05 22.47
CA SER A 185 9.77 -7.86 21.56
C SER A 185 9.81 -7.36 20.10
N PHE A 186 9.09 -6.27 19.79
CA PHE A 186 8.99 -5.74 18.43
C PHE A 186 10.24 -5.02 17.96
N ALA A 187 10.78 -4.13 18.78
CA ALA A 187 11.93 -3.30 18.40
C ALA A 187 13.18 -4.14 18.16
N GLU A 188 13.45 -5.14 19.02
CA GLU A 188 14.64 -6.00 18.91
C GLU A 188 14.57 -7.01 17.77
N ARG A 189 13.38 -7.57 17.47
CA ARG A 189 13.21 -8.52 16.35
C ARG A 189 13.08 -7.81 15.01
N ALA A 190 12.44 -6.64 14.97
CA ALA A 190 12.42 -5.78 13.79
C ALA A 190 13.82 -5.33 13.39
N ALA A 191 14.69 -5.05 14.37
CA ALA A 191 16.08 -4.66 14.10
C ALA A 191 16.91 -5.82 13.50
N ARG A 192 16.78 -7.04 13.99
CA ARG A 192 17.47 -8.22 13.42
C ARG A 192 16.94 -8.64 12.05
N PHE A 193 15.67 -8.39 11.77
CA PHE A 193 15.03 -8.71 10.50
C PHE A 193 15.26 -7.64 9.44
N SER A 194 15.40 -6.40 9.89
CA SER A 194 15.68 -5.23 9.07
C SER A 194 16.84 -5.48 8.09
N ASN A 195 17.93 -6.08 8.54
CA ASN A 195 19.15 -6.09 7.75
C ASN A 195 19.11 -7.05 6.54
N ALA A 196 18.67 -8.28 6.69
CA ALA A 196 18.67 -9.24 5.57
C ALA A 196 17.50 -9.02 4.59
N ALA A 197 16.29 -8.73 5.10
CA ALA A 197 15.12 -8.49 4.25
C ALA A 197 15.19 -7.11 3.58
N VAL A 198 15.64 -6.07 4.29
CA VAL A 198 15.91 -4.75 3.69
C VAL A 198 17.04 -4.85 2.67
N PHE A 199 18.08 -5.64 2.96
CA PHE A 199 19.16 -5.87 2.00
C PHE A 199 18.67 -6.65 0.77
N ALA A 200 17.90 -7.72 0.95
CA ALA A 200 17.32 -8.48 -0.17
C ALA A 200 16.31 -7.65 -0.98
N LEU A 201 15.45 -6.89 -0.31
CA LEU A 201 14.50 -5.98 -0.97
C LEU A 201 15.23 -4.80 -1.62
N GLY A 202 16.31 -4.31 -1.02
CA GLY A 202 17.20 -3.31 -1.61
C GLY A 202 17.87 -3.83 -2.89
N LEU A 203 18.35 -5.08 -2.89
CA LEU A 203 18.91 -5.72 -4.10
C LEU A 203 17.86 -5.92 -5.19
N VAL A 204 16.65 -6.34 -4.85
CA VAL A 204 15.53 -6.43 -5.79
C VAL A 204 15.18 -5.04 -6.33
N GLY A 205 15.09 -4.02 -5.47
CA GLY A 205 14.84 -2.63 -5.87
C GLY A 205 15.95 -2.08 -6.77
N ILE A 206 17.22 -2.34 -6.46
CA ILE A 206 18.36 -1.98 -7.31
C ILE A 206 18.31 -2.76 -8.63
N GLY A 207 17.99 -4.05 -8.61
CA GLY A 207 17.85 -4.88 -9.81
C GLY A 207 16.75 -4.36 -10.74
N VAL A 208 15.58 -3.99 -10.17
CA VAL A 208 14.49 -3.36 -10.92
C VAL A 208 14.91 -1.99 -11.44
N LEU A 209 15.58 -1.17 -10.64
CA LEU A 209 16.07 0.14 -11.05
C LEU A 209 17.09 0.01 -12.21
N VAL A 210 18.07 -0.90 -12.10
CA VAL A 210 19.05 -1.16 -13.16
C VAL A 210 18.37 -1.69 -14.42
N TRP A 211 17.38 -2.57 -14.29
CA TRP A 211 16.62 -3.09 -15.41
C TRP A 211 15.79 -1.97 -16.08
N VAL A 212 15.11 -1.14 -15.31
CA VAL A 212 14.33 0.01 -15.79
C VAL A 212 15.22 1.04 -16.48
N LEU A 213 16.42 1.33 -15.94
CA LEU A 213 17.39 2.25 -16.58
C LEU A 213 17.97 1.71 -17.88
N ARG A 214 17.86 0.40 -18.14
CA ARG A 214 18.27 -0.24 -19.42
C ARG A 214 17.13 -0.35 -20.43
N LEU A 215 15.88 -0.06 -20.04
CA LEU A 215 14.78 0.03 -21.00
C LEU A 215 15.05 1.23 -21.95
N PRO A 216 14.82 1.06 -23.27
CA PRO A 216 14.91 2.20 -24.17
C PRO A 216 13.96 3.28 -23.66
N SER A 217 14.51 4.46 -23.42
CA SER A 217 13.75 5.61 -22.95
C SER A 217 12.67 5.93 -23.99
N HIS A 218 11.42 5.66 -23.69
CA HIS A 218 10.36 6.36 -24.36
C HIS A 218 10.56 7.86 -24.06
N ALA A 219 10.30 8.69 -25.04
CA ALA A 219 10.80 10.06 -25.15
C ALA A 219 10.57 10.97 -23.90
N ASP A 220 9.75 10.55 -22.94
CA ASP A 220 9.41 11.33 -21.74
C ASP A 220 9.76 10.66 -20.39
N GLY A 221 10.22 9.42 -20.38
CA GLY A 221 10.56 8.70 -19.14
C GLY A 221 9.37 8.35 -18.22
N SER A 222 8.15 8.73 -18.58
CA SER A 222 6.96 8.58 -17.72
C SER A 222 6.64 7.12 -17.40
N LEU A 223 6.73 6.22 -18.39
CA LEU A 223 6.53 4.78 -18.19
C LEU A 223 7.57 4.19 -17.22
N THR A 224 8.79 4.67 -17.25
CA THR A 224 9.87 4.28 -16.34
C THR A 224 9.49 4.57 -14.89
N TRP A 225 8.99 5.78 -14.60
CA TRP A 225 8.55 6.16 -13.26
C TRP A 225 7.35 5.35 -12.78
N LEU A 226 6.38 5.08 -13.66
CA LEU A 226 5.27 4.20 -13.33
C LEU A 226 5.74 2.82 -12.90
N LEU A 227 6.66 2.20 -13.64
CA LEU A 227 7.22 0.88 -13.33
C LEU A 227 8.01 0.89 -12.02
N VAL A 228 8.80 1.93 -11.76
CA VAL A 228 9.53 2.12 -10.49
C VAL A 228 8.55 2.18 -9.33
N PHE A 229 7.48 2.95 -9.43
CA PHE A 229 6.48 3.06 -8.36
C PHE A 229 5.70 1.75 -8.16
N LEU A 230 5.33 1.03 -9.22
CA LEU A 230 4.69 -0.28 -9.08
C LEU A 230 5.62 -1.28 -8.37
N ALA A 231 6.93 -1.25 -8.67
CA ALA A 231 7.92 -2.05 -7.95
C ALA A 231 8.04 -1.62 -6.47
N LEU A 232 8.04 -0.32 -6.17
CA LEU A 232 8.07 0.18 -4.80
C LEU A 232 6.81 -0.21 -4.00
N ILE A 233 5.64 -0.18 -4.63
CA ILE A 233 4.38 -0.66 -4.05
C ILE A 233 4.51 -2.14 -3.70
N LEU A 234 4.99 -2.97 -4.64
CA LEU A 234 5.20 -4.40 -4.43
C LEU A 234 6.16 -4.67 -3.26
N VAL A 235 7.31 -4.01 -3.27
CA VAL A 235 8.35 -4.16 -2.23
C VAL A 235 7.79 -3.75 -0.86
N THR A 236 7.12 -2.60 -0.79
CA THR A 236 6.57 -2.07 0.46
C THR A 236 5.49 -3.00 1.03
N ALA A 237 4.55 -3.44 0.22
CA ALA A 237 3.49 -4.35 0.65
C ALA A 237 4.06 -5.71 1.09
N SER A 238 4.98 -6.28 0.31
CA SER A 238 5.65 -7.56 0.63
C SER A 238 6.41 -7.49 1.95
N TYR A 239 7.16 -6.41 2.18
CA TYR A 239 7.90 -6.21 3.43
C TYR A 239 6.97 -6.27 4.64
N PHE A 240 5.86 -5.52 4.63
CA PHE A 240 4.96 -5.47 5.78
C PHE A 240 4.20 -6.77 6.00
N VAL A 241 3.75 -7.44 4.94
CA VAL A 241 3.07 -8.75 5.05
C VAL A 241 4.02 -9.81 5.61
N LEU A 242 5.26 -9.88 5.11
CA LEU A 242 6.27 -10.81 5.60
C LEU A 242 6.69 -10.52 7.04
N ALA A 243 6.84 -9.24 7.41
CA ALA A 243 7.15 -8.84 8.78
C ALA A 243 6.04 -9.28 9.75
N LEU A 244 4.77 -9.17 9.35
CA LEU A 244 3.63 -9.63 10.14
C LEU A 244 3.60 -11.16 10.29
N MET A 245 3.81 -11.90 9.19
CA MET A 245 3.81 -13.36 9.21
C MET A 245 4.74 -13.96 10.26
N ARG A 246 5.91 -13.39 10.43
CA ARG A 246 6.91 -13.87 11.41
C ARG A 246 6.52 -13.57 12.84
N LYS A 247 5.82 -12.45 13.10
CA LYS A 247 5.35 -12.13 14.45
C LYS A 247 4.26 -13.04 14.96
N VAL A 248 3.38 -13.45 14.08
CA VAL A 248 2.24 -14.32 14.44
C VAL A 248 2.66 -15.78 14.52
N SER A 249 3.90 -16.13 14.09
CA SER A 249 4.45 -17.51 14.12
C SER A 249 5.09 -17.90 15.46
N VAL A 250 5.26 -16.95 16.39
CA VAL A 250 5.78 -17.15 17.76
C VAL A 250 4.64 -17.02 18.76
#